data_3a003370dd62446567f792d4430bd9ad
#
_entry.id   3a003370dd62446567f792d4430bd9ad
#
_cell.length_a   1.000
_cell.length_b   1.000
_cell.length_c   1.000
_cell.angle_alpha   90.00
_cell.angle_beta   90.00
_cell.angle_gamma   90.00
#
_symmetry.space_group_name_H-M   'P 1'
#
loop_
_entity.id
_entity.type
_entity.pdbx_description
1 polymer ?
#
loop_
_entity_poly.entity_id
_entity_poly.type
_entity_poly.pdbx_seq_one_letter_code
_entity_poly.pdbx_strand_id
1 'polypeptide(L)'
;MIPIESLCNDFRNWLSGPNFANPYSEHSIQAYVAETRRYLCFLDFDGIEDITASSPHIAKKYLSTGRNGRETRKSTKMVRLAALLLFYDWMEFTEICLDNHARAIQRDKQQQRGGRGGAAAKRLHPVLSWEEQERLLGCAAERSTIAGVRNHATVGLLLDTGLRASEICELRVADAQGYFEGHLRVTGKGNKERLVRFTPEHEAALRTWLKIRGRLTQTSDHLLMTDQSTPMQPVILYHEIRALLARAAIQKPQMGPHLLRHTAASRWLAMGMDMVQVRDNLGHGNLTITSRYAHLLA
;
A
#
# COMPACT_ATOMS: atom_id res chain seq x y z
N MET A 1 22.01 25.89 13.59
CA MET A 1 20.90 25.54 12.63
C MET A 1 21.23 24.25 11.91
N ILE A 2 20.34 23.27 11.96
CA ILE A 2 20.55 21.94 11.35
C ILE A 2 20.46 22.07 9.82
N PRO A 3 21.43 21.55 9.05
CA PRO A 3 21.38 21.60 7.58
C PRO A 3 20.42 20.53 7.02
N ILE A 4 19.10 20.73 7.24
CA ILE A 4 18.04 19.75 7.02
C ILE A 4 18.05 19.20 5.58
N GLU A 5 18.14 20.06 4.58
CA GLU A 5 18.07 19.63 3.17
C GLU A 5 19.29 18.80 2.78
N SER A 6 20.49 19.20 3.21
CA SER A 6 21.72 18.42 2.96
C SER A 6 21.63 17.04 3.59
N LEU A 7 21.28 16.95 4.88
CA LEU A 7 21.15 15.68 5.60
C LEU A 7 20.08 14.76 4.95
N CYS A 8 18.96 15.33 4.51
CA CYS A 8 17.91 14.55 3.84
C CYS A 8 18.38 14.00 2.48
N ASN A 9 19.14 14.79 1.71
CA ASN A 9 19.67 14.37 0.42
C ASN A 9 20.74 13.29 0.57
N ASP A 10 21.65 13.44 1.53
CA ASP A 10 22.72 12.48 1.80
C ASP A 10 22.13 11.16 2.32
N PHE A 11 21.15 11.23 3.21
CA PHE A 11 20.41 10.07 3.69
C PHE A 11 19.65 9.37 2.56
N ARG A 12 19.02 10.13 1.66
CA ARG A 12 18.36 9.57 0.46
C ARG A 12 19.35 8.79 -0.40
N ASN A 13 20.51 9.39 -0.69
CA ASN A 13 21.57 8.77 -1.49
C ASN A 13 22.05 7.46 -0.85
N TRP A 14 22.21 7.44 0.46
CA TRP A 14 22.58 6.24 1.21
C TRP A 14 21.53 5.14 1.12
N LEU A 15 20.22 5.47 1.24
CA LEU A 15 19.10 4.52 1.09
C LEU A 15 18.99 3.94 -0.32
N SER A 16 19.40 4.71 -1.34
CA SER A 16 19.38 4.30 -2.75
C SER A 16 20.64 3.52 -3.15
N GLY A 17 21.67 3.53 -2.32
CA GLY A 17 22.97 2.95 -2.59
C GLY A 17 23.02 1.42 -2.41
N PRO A 18 24.18 0.80 -2.73
CA PRO A 18 24.40 -0.64 -2.65
C PRO A 18 24.52 -1.18 -1.21
N ASN A 19 24.29 -0.36 -0.21
CA ASN A 19 24.48 -0.68 1.21
C ASN A 19 23.47 -1.73 1.75
N PHE A 20 22.46 -2.08 0.96
CA PHE A 20 21.41 -3.01 1.35
C PHE A 20 21.35 -4.20 0.39
N ALA A 21 21.32 -5.41 0.93
CA ALA A 21 21.14 -6.64 0.15
C ALA A 21 19.81 -6.65 -0.63
N ASN A 22 18.80 -5.94 -0.12
CA ASN A 22 17.52 -5.69 -0.78
C ASN A 22 17.24 -4.18 -0.76
N PRO A 23 17.47 -3.44 -1.85
CA PRO A 23 17.27 -2.01 -1.88
C PRO A 23 15.81 -1.62 -1.59
N TYR A 24 15.63 -0.49 -0.93
CA TYR A 24 14.30 0.06 -0.67
C TYR A 24 13.65 0.54 -1.98
N SER A 25 12.32 0.37 -2.08
CA SER A 25 11.58 0.96 -3.20
C SER A 25 11.62 2.50 -3.09
N GLU A 26 11.56 3.20 -4.23
CA GLU A 26 11.54 4.66 -4.25
C GLU A 26 10.44 5.26 -3.35
N HIS A 27 9.26 4.62 -3.33
CA HIS A 27 8.17 5.01 -2.43
C HIS A 27 8.56 4.91 -0.95
N SER A 28 9.28 3.85 -0.56
CA SER A 28 9.78 3.69 0.82
C SER A 28 10.84 4.72 1.17
N ILE A 29 11.75 5.01 0.23
CA ILE A 29 12.79 6.04 0.37
C ILE A 29 12.14 7.40 0.59
N GLN A 30 11.19 7.78 -0.25
CA GLN A 30 10.46 9.04 -0.12
C GLN A 30 9.74 9.16 1.24
N ALA A 31 9.10 8.08 1.69
CA ALA A 31 8.42 8.06 2.99
C ALA A 31 9.40 8.25 4.16
N TYR A 32 10.55 7.55 4.13
CA TYR A 32 11.55 7.66 5.19
C TYR A 32 12.23 9.03 5.20
N VAL A 33 12.60 9.57 4.05
CA VAL A 33 13.18 10.91 3.93
C VAL A 33 12.20 11.98 4.40
N ALA A 34 10.92 11.87 4.03
CA ALA A 34 9.89 12.81 4.47
C ALA A 34 9.68 12.79 6.00
N GLU A 35 9.71 11.60 6.63
CA GLU A 35 9.62 11.49 8.08
C GLU A 35 10.89 11.99 8.78
N THR A 36 12.07 11.74 8.22
CA THR A 36 13.34 12.27 8.72
C THR A 36 13.34 13.80 8.67
N ARG A 37 12.91 14.40 7.55
CA ARG A 37 12.77 15.85 7.44
C ARG A 37 11.85 16.43 8.52
N ARG A 38 10.70 15.80 8.78
CA ARG A 38 9.79 16.22 9.86
C ARG A 38 10.43 16.13 11.23
N TYR A 39 11.25 15.12 11.46
CA TYR A 39 12.00 14.97 12.70
C TYR A 39 13.03 16.08 12.87
N LEU A 40 13.80 16.38 11.83
CA LEU A 40 14.78 17.46 11.86
C LEU A 40 14.14 18.82 12.08
N CYS A 41 13.01 19.11 11.43
CA CYS A 41 12.23 20.31 11.70
C CYS A 41 11.67 20.34 13.14
N PHE A 42 11.31 19.19 13.71
CA PHE A 42 10.89 19.10 15.10
C PHE A 42 12.04 19.41 16.08
N LEU A 43 13.26 18.92 15.79
CA LEU A 43 14.45 19.25 16.58
C LEU A 43 14.75 20.74 16.55
N ASP A 44 14.75 21.34 15.34
CA ASP A 44 15.00 22.76 15.15
C ASP A 44 13.96 23.63 15.88
N PHE A 45 12.67 23.26 15.82
CA PHE A 45 11.59 23.92 16.56
C PHE A 45 11.72 23.76 18.10
N ASP A 46 12.23 22.61 18.58
CA ASP A 46 12.49 22.36 20.00
C ASP A 46 13.81 23.02 20.47
N GLY A 47 14.47 23.83 19.63
CA GLY A 47 15.71 24.55 19.95
C GLY A 47 16.97 23.67 19.96
N ILE A 48 16.93 22.49 19.35
CA ILE A 48 18.09 21.59 19.25
C ILE A 48 18.81 21.88 17.94
N GLU A 49 19.84 22.70 18.01
CA GLU A 49 20.63 23.13 16.85
C GLU A 49 21.64 22.08 16.37
N ASP A 50 22.03 21.16 17.24
CA ASP A 50 22.94 20.05 16.96
C ASP A 50 22.22 18.71 17.05
N ILE A 51 22.17 18.00 15.93
CA ILE A 51 21.51 16.68 15.88
C ILE A 51 22.15 15.64 16.79
N THR A 52 23.46 15.78 17.08
CA THR A 52 24.17 14.88 18.01
C THR A 52 23.73 15.08 19.47
N ALA A 53 23.15 16.23 19.79
CA ALA A 53 22.55 16.53 21.09
C ALA A 53 21.16 15.90 21.29
N SER A 54 20.59 15.27 20.23
CA SER A 54 19.34 14.53 20.36
C SER A 54 19.51 13.36 21.36
N SER A 55 18.42 12.98 21.98
CA SER A 55 18.38 11.89 22.97
C SER A 55 17.22 10.93 22.70
N PRO A 56 17.25 9.69 23.28
CA PRO A 56 16.11 8.79 23.20
C PRO A 56 14.80 9.40 23.71
N HIS A 57 14.86 10.30 24.69
CA HIS A 57 13.70 11.00 25.22
C HIS A 57 13.07 11.94 24.18
N ILE A 58 13.88 12.71 23.49
CA ILE A 58 13.46 13.65 22.42
C ILE A 58 12.86 12.85 21.23
N ALA A 59 13.53 11.80 20.80
CA ALA A 59 13.00 10.92 19.77
C ALA A 59 11.65 10.30 20.19
N LYS A 60 11.47 9.90 21.45
CA LYS A 60 10.21 9.39 21.99
C LYS A 60 9.11 10.46 22.03
N LYS A 61 9.45 11.71 22.37
CA LYS A 61 8.56 12.89 22.30
C LYS A 61 8.06 13.06 20.86
N TYR A 62 8.94 13.10 19.87
CA TYR A 62 8.57 13.19 18.46
C TYR A 62 7.61 12.06 18.02
N LEU A 63 7.90 10.80 18.38
CA LEU A 63 7.05 9.67 18.03
C LEU A 63 5.63 9.80 18.59
N SER A 64 5.45 10.49 19.72
CA SER A 64 4.17 10.66 20.40
C SER A 64 3.42 11.90 19.94
N THR A 65 4.11 12.92 19.46
CA THR A 65 3.55 14.22 19.05
C THR A 65 2.88 14.10 17.68
N GLY A 66 1.57 14.26 17.65
CA GLY A 66 0.77 14.32 16.43
C GLY A 66 0.55 15.76 15.94
N ARG A 67 -0.04 15.94 14.76
CA ARG A 67 -0.48 17.26 14.30
C ARG A 67 -1.52 17.83 15.28
N ASN A 68 -1.40 19.10 15.60
CA ASN A 68 -2.29 19.84 16.52
C ASN A 68 -2.34 19.24 17.95
N GLY A 69 -1.22 18.73 18.47
CA GLY A 69 -1.12 18.22 19.84
C GLY A 69 -1.86 16.92 20.13
N ARG A 70 -2.47 16.27 19.13
CA ARG A 70 -3.14 14.97 19.30
C ARG A 70 -2.12 13.84 19.36
N GLU A 71 -2.46 12.76 20.04
CA GLU A 71 -1.61 11.58 20.08
C GLU A 71 -1.47 10.92 18.69
N THR A 72 -0.24 10.56 18.34
CA THR A 72 0.07 9.91 17.04
C THR A 72 -0.50 8.50 17.00
N ARG A 73 -1.14 8.13 15.90
CA ARG A 73 -1.64 6.75 15.66
C ARG A 73 -0.50 5.73 15.69
N LYS A 74 -0.78 4.51 16.15
CA LYS A 74 0.19 3.42 16.27
C LYS A 74 0.91 3.10 14.93
N SER A 75 0.18 3.09 13.81
CA SER A 75 0.76 2.88 12.48
C SER A 75 1.77 3.97 12.11
N THR A 76 1.43 5.23 12.37
CA THR A 76 2.32 6.38 12.13
C THR A 76 3.55 6.32 13.03
N LYS A 77 3.39 5.96 14.32
CA LYS A 77 4.53 5.74 15.24
C LYS A 77 5.48 4.68 14.73
N MET A 78 4.97 3.63 14.06
CA MET A 78 5.82 2.57 13.49
C MET A 78 6.63 3.07 12.30
N VAL A 79 6.02 3.81 11.38
CA VAL A 79 6.72 4.38 10.20
C VAL A 79 7.78 5.39 10.64
N ARG A 80 7.43 6.27 11.58
CA ARG A 80 8.38 7.24 12.17
C ARG A 80 9.56 6.53 12.82
N LEU A 81 9.30 5.51 13.64
CA LEU A 81 10.38 4.77 14.30
C LEU A 81 11.28 4.06 13.29
N ALA A 82 10.72 3.46 12.23
CA ALA A 82 11.51 2.84 11.17
C ALA A 82 12.40 3.86 10.44
N ALA A 83 11.86 5.04 10.13
CA ALA A 83 12.64 6.12 9.52
C ALA A 83 13.77 6.59 10.43
N LEU A 84 13.50 6.78 11.73
CA LEU A 84 14.53 7.19 12.69
C LEU A 84 15.62 6.15 12.89
N LEU A 85 15.26 4.85 12.94
CA LEU A 85 16.25 3.76 13.04
C LEU A 85 17.23 3.81 11.87
N LEU A 86 16.72 3.90 10.64
CA LEU A 86 17.55 3.98 9.44
C LEU A 86 18.36 5.26 9.36
N PHE A 87 17.78 6.38 9.78
CA PHE A 87 18.48 7.66 9.77
C PHE A 87 19.65 7.68 10.76
N TYR A 88 19.45 7.17 11.97
CA TYR A 88 20.55 7.05 12.95
C TYR A 88 21.56 5.95 12.59
N ASP A 89 21.13 4.85 11.91
CA ASP A 89 22.07 3.86 11.37
C ASP A 89 22.97 4.47 10.29
N TRP A 90 22.41 5.35 9.44
CA TRP A 90 23.20 6.13 8.48
C TRP A 90 24.15 7.11 9.17
N MET A 91 23.69 7.82 10.22
CA MET A 91 24.52 8.74 10.96
C MET A 91 25.68 8.04 11.71
N GLU A 92 25.45 6.84 12.25
CA GLU A 92 26.52 5.99 12.80
C GLU A 92 27.49 5.55 11.71
N PHE A 93 26.97 5.10 10.56
CA PHE A 93 27.79 4.66 9.41
C PHE A 93 28.68 5.78 8.86
N THR A 94 28.18 7.02 8.89
CA THR A 94 28.93 8.24 8.44
C THR A 94 29.70 8.92 9.56
N GLU A 95 29.75 8.33 10.75
CA GLU A 95 30.41 8.86 11.94
C GLU A 95 29.90 10.25 12.38
N ILE A 96 28.70 10.65 11.94
CA ILE A 96 28.08 11.92 12.36
C ILE A 96 27.62 11.82 13.82
N CYS A 97 27.11 10.64 14.26
CA CYS A 97 26.83 10.38 15.66
C CYS A 97 27.36 9.01 16.08
N LEU A 98 27.59 8.85 17.40
CA LEU A 98 28.16 7.61 17.96
C LEU A 98 27.08 6.60 18.36
N ASP A 99 25.83 7.04 18.54
CA ASP A 99 24.74 6.22 19.08
C ASP A 99 23.45 6.36 18.29
N ASN A 100 22.84 5.23 17.97
CA ASN A 100 21.49 5.21 17.42
C ASN A 100 20.44 5.29 18.55
N HIS A 101 19.98 6.49 18.84
CA HIS A 101 18.99 6.77 19.91
C HIS A 101 17.63 6.06 19.68
N ALA A 102 17.28 5.77 18.44
CA ALA A 102 16.03 5.06 18.12
C ALA A 102 16.07 3.58 18.52
N ARG A 103 17.26 2.96 18.58
CA ARG A 103 17.43 1.57 19.07
C ARG A 103 17.05 1.42 20.54
N ALA A 104 17.32 2.43 21.38
CA ALA A 104 16.90 2.42 22.78
C ALA A 104 15.37 2.33 22.91
N ILE A 105 14.64 3.09 22.08
CA ILE A 105 13.17 3.06 22.03
C ILE A 105 12.64 1.69 21.57
N GLN A 106 13.33 1.06 20.62
CA GLN A 106 12.96 -0.26 20.12
C GLN A 106 13.14 -1.34 21.21
N ARG A 107 14.22 -1.29 21.98
CA ARG A 107 14.51 -2.21 23.11
C ARG A 107 13.46 -2.08 24.21
N ASP A 108 13.10 -0.86 24.62
CA ASP A 108 12.04 -0.59 25.60
C ASP A 108 10.72 -1.25 25.19
N LYS A 109 10.35 -1.16 23.90
CA LYS A 109 9.13 -1.79 23.37
C LYS A 109 9.18 -3.30 23.36
N GLN A 110 10.34 -3.91 23.15
CA GLN A 110 10.51 -5.36 23.19
C GLN A 110 10.41 -5.89 24.63
N GLN A 111 11.01 -5.19 25.60
CA GLN A 111 10.92 -5.55 27.02
C GLN A 111 9.48 -5.43 27.55
N GLN A 112 8.75 -4.39 27.15
CA GLN A 112 7.32 -4.23 27.53
C GLN A 112 6.41 -5.28 26.88
N ARG A 113 6.78 -5.88 25.74
CA ARG A 113 6.05 -6.98 25.11
C ARG A 113 6.29 -8.34 25.75
N GLY A 114 7.45 -8.58 26.37
CA GLY A 114 7.77 -9.80 27.09
C GLY A 114 6.94 -10.01 28.37
N GLY A 115 6.31 -8.96 28.89
CA GLY A 115 5.51 -9.01 30.13
C GLY A 115 3.99 -9.06 29.96
N ARG A 116 3.46 -8.92 28.75
CA ARG A 116 2.01 -8.97 28.46
C ARG A 116 1.71 -9.87 27.27
N GLY A 117 1.68 -11.16 27.50
CA GLY A 117 1.15 -12.17 26.59
C GLY A 117 -0.38 -12.13 26.46
N GLY A 118 -0.95 -10.97 26.23
CA GLY A 118 -2.30 -10.80 25.75
C GLY A 118 -2.25 -10.70 24.24
N ALA A 119 -2.70 -11.75 23.53
CA ALA A 119 -2.97 -11.67 22.11
C ALA A 119 -3.97 -10.54 21.90
N ALA A 120 -3.50 -9.39 21.41
CA ALA A 120 -4.39 -8.31 21.00
C ALA A 120 -5.34 -8.95 19.97
N ALA A 121 -6.65 -8.93 20.24
CA ALA A 121 -7.67 -9.49 19.35
C ALA A 121 -7.35 -9.02 17.92
N LYS A 122 -7.04 -9.97 17.03
CA LYS A 122 -6.74 -9.70 15.63
C LYS A 122 -7.94 -8.96 15.05
N ARG A 123 -7.84 -7.66 14.79
CA ARG A 123 -8.91 -6.92 14.11
C ARG A 123 -9.11 -7.57 12.75
N LEU A 124 -10.31 -8.11 12.54
CA LEU A 124 -10.72 -8.64 11.26
C LEU A 124 -10.66 -7.53 10.20
N HIS A 125 -10.14 -7.84 9.03
CA HIS A 125 -10.21 -6.90 7.91
C HIS A 125 -11.65 -6.80 7.43
N PRO A 126 -12.18 -5.59 7.20
CA PRO A 126 -13.50 -5.44 6.60
C PRO A 126 -13.48 -6.07 5.19
N VAL A 127 -14.57 -6.74 4.87
CA VAL A 127 -14.82 -7.32 3.54
C VAL A 127 -16.23 -6.94 3.10
N LEU A 128 -16.50 -7.03 1.80
CA LEU A 128 -17.82 -6.85 1.23
C LEU A 128 -18.60 -8.16 1.28
N SER A 129 -19.87 -8.10 1.66
CA SER A 129 -20.80 -9.23 1.47
C SER A 129 -21.07 -9.44 -0.04
N TRP A 130 -21.74 -10.55 -0.38
CA TRP A 130 -22.17 -10.84 -1.76
C TRP A 130 -23.05 -9.72 -2.33
N GLU A 131 -24.06 -9.31 -1.58
CA GLU A 131 -24.98 -8.24 -1.94
C GLU A 131 -24.28 -6.87 -2.08
N GLU A 132 -23.26 -6.61 -1.24
CA GLU A 132 -22.46 -5.39 -1.36
C GLU A 132 -21.59 -5.40 -2.62
N GLN A 133 -21.05 -6.57 -3.00
CA GLN A 133 -20.29 -6.72 -4.25
C GLN A 133 -21.19 -6.49 -5.48
N GLU A 134 -22.38 -7.09 -5.50
CA GLU A 134 -23.36 -6.89 -6.57
C GLU A 134 -23.79 -5.43 -6.70
N ARG A 135 -24.11 -4.76 -5.58
CA ARG A 135 -24.44 -3.33 -5.60
C ARG A 135 -23.29 -2.48 -6.12
N LEU A 136 -22.06 -2.79 -5.72
CA LEU A 136 -20.88 -2.05 -6.20
C LEU A 136 -20.67 -2.22 -7.71
N LEU A 137 -20.78 -3.44 -8.22
CA LEU A 137 -20.70 -3.75 -9.65
C LEU A 137 -21.83 -3.06 -10.43
N GLY A 138 -23.07 -3.11 -9.93
CA GLY A 138 -24.21 -2.41 -10.49
C GLY A 138 -23.96 -0.90 -10.59
N CYS A 139 -23.52 -0.26 -9.50
CA CYS A 139 -23.17 1.16 -9.50
C CYS A 139 -22.01 1.50 -10.46
N ALA A 140 -21.07 0.61 -10.66
CA ALA A 140 -19.99 0.81 -11.63
C ALA A 140 -20.50 0.71 -13.07
N ALA A 141 -21.47 -0.18 -13.34
CA ALA A 141 -22.05 -0.42 -14.67
C ALA A 141 -23.10 0.64 -15.09
N GLU A 142 -23.74 1.35 -14.14
CA GLU A 142 -24.86 2.27 -14.37
C GLU A 142 -24.58 3.44 -15.32
N ARG A 143 -23.32 3.77 -15.57
CA ARG A 143 -22.97 4.88 -16.47
C ARG A 143 -22.59 4.35 -17.84
N SER A 144 -23.39 4.69 -18.85
CA SER A 144 -23.06 4.55 -20.28
C SER A 144 -21.94 5.51 -20.71
N THR A 145 -20.99 5.78 -19.83
CA THR A 145 -19.86 6.66 -20.04
C THR A 145 -18.56 5.83 -20.13
N ILE A 146 -17.54 6.40 -20.75
CA ILE A 146 -16.20 5.80 -20.82
C ILE A 146 -15.72 5.41 -19.43
N ALA A 147 -15.87 6.31 -18.45
CA ALA A 147 -15.53 6.06 -17.04
C ALA A 147 -16.35 4.90 -16.45
N GLY A 148 -17.64 4.81 -16.76
CA GLY A 148 -18.50 3.72 -16.26
C GLY A 148 -18.04 2.36 -16.76
N VAL A 149 -17.78 2.22 -18.05
CA VAL A 149 -17.28 0.96 -18.62
C VAL A 149 -15.92 0.59 -18.06
N ARG A 150 -14.99 1.54 -17.94
CA ARG A 150 -13.69 1.33 -17.30
C ARG A 150 -13.86 0.87 -15.86
N ASN A 151 -14.67 1.57 -15.09
CA ASN A 151 -14.84 1.31 -13.66
C ASN A 151 -15.50 -0.05 -13.40
N HIS A 152 -16.46 -0.46 -14.24
CA HIS A 152 -17.05 -1.80 -14.16
C HIS A 152 -15.99 -2.89 -14.37
N ALA A 153 -15.17 -2.79 -15.42
CA ALA A 153 -14.07 -3.70 -15.66
C ALA A 153 -13.05 -3.69 -14.50
N THR A 154 -12.70 -2.50 -13.99
CA THR A 154 -11.72 -2.33 -12.92
C THR A 154 -12.20 -2.95 -11.60
N VAL A 155 -13.46 -2.72 -11.21
CA VAL A 155 -14.04 -3.29 -9.98
C VAL A 155 -14.12 -4.81 -10.09
N GLY A 156 -14.58 -5.34 -11.22
CA GLY A 156 -14.63 -6.79 -11.45
C GLY A 156 -13.25 -7.43 -11.33
N LEU A 157 -12.24 -6.87 -12.01
CA LEU A 157 -10.88 -7.37 -11.91
C LEU A 157 -10.33 -7.32 -10.48
N LEU A 158 -10.54 -6.23 -9.74
CA LEU A 158 -10.07 -6.13 -8.36
C LEU A 158 -10.72 -7.16 -7.43
N LEU A 159 -12.03 -7.43 -7.61
CA LEU A 159 -12.77 -8.44 -6.84
C LEU A 159 -12.34 -9.87 -7.19
N ASP A 160 -11.97 -10.15 -8.42
CA ASP A 160 -11.52 -11.49 -8.82
C ASP A 160 -10.06 -11.75 -8.52
N THR A 161 -9.20 -10.78 -8.81
CA THR A 161 -7.74 -10.98 -8.80
C THR A 161 -7.05 -10.51 -7.53
N GLY A 162 -7.73 -9.70 -6.72
CA GLY A 162 -7.15 -9.12 -5.51
C GLY A 162 -5.90 -8.27 -5.75
N LEU A 163 -5.71 -7.70 -6.94
CA LEU A 163 -4.55 -6.88 -7.28
C LEU A 163 -4.39 -5.66 -6.35
N ARG A 164 -3.16 -5.23 -6.15
CA ARG A 164 -2.88 -3.94 -5.50
C ARG A 164 -3.25 -2.80 -6.44
N ALA A 165 -3.57 -1.63 -5.88
CA ALA A 165 -3.86 -0.44 -6.68
C ALA A 165 -2.70 -0.09 -7.64
N SER A 166 -1.46 -0.22 -7.20
CA SER A 166 -0.29 -0.01 -8.07
C SER A 166 -0.17 -1.07 -9.16
N GLU A 167 -0.42 -2.35 -8.84
CA GLU A 167 -0.32 -3.44 -9.81
C GLU A 167 -1.33 -3.28 -10.94
N ILE A 168 -2.60 -3.00 -10.62
CA ILE A 168 -3.64 -2.83 -11.67
C ILE A 168 -3.41 -1.55 -12.49
N CYS A 169 -2.87 -0.49 -11.92
CA CYS A 169 -2.53 0.74 -12.64
C CYS A 169 -1.35 0.53 -13.61
N GLU A 170 -0.41 -0.33 -13.29
CA GLU A 170 0.77 -0.63 -14.11
C GLU A 170 0.50 -1.68 -15.22
N LEU A 171 -0.66 -2.34 -15.21
CA LEU A 171 -1.00 -3.31 -16.27
C LEU A 171 -0.98 -2.64 -17.65
N ARG A 172 -0.47 -3.37 -18.62
CA ARG A 172 -0.45 -3.00 -20.03
C ARG A 172 -1.56 -3.73 -20.80
N VAL A 173 -1.94 -3.20 -21.94
CA VAL A 173 -2.89 -3.87 -22.83
C VAL A 173 -2.39 -5.26 -23.22
N ALA A 174 -1.09 -5.40 -23.44
CA ALA A 174 -0.45 -6.69 -23.75
C ALA A 174 -0.61 -7.73 -22.63
N ASP A 175 -0.65 -7.30 -21.37
CA ASP A 175 -0.86 -8.19 -20.22
C ASP A 175 -2.27 -8.80 -20.19
N ALA A 176 -3.23 -8.14 -20.85
CA ALA A 176 -4.61 -8.59 -20.99
C ALA A 176 -4.91 -9.29 -22.33
N GLN A 177 -4.19 -8.94 -23.40
CA GLN A 177 -4.46 -9.47 -24.75
C GLN A 177 -3.81 -10.83 -25.02
N GLY A 178 -2.69 -11.13 -24.38
CA GLY A 178 -1.97 -12.40 -24.58
C GLY A 178 -2.54 -13.60 -23.81
N TYR A 179 -3.50 -13.40 -22.92
CA TYR A 179 -3.97 -14.42 -21.97
C TYR A 179 -5.51 -14.46 -21.89
N PHE A 180 -6.18 -14.50 -23.04
CA PHE A 180 -7.64 -14.40 -23.16
C PHE A 180 -8.46 -15.55 -22.54
N GLU A 181 -7.86 -16.49 -21.87
CA GLU A 181 -8.60 -17.58 -21.22
C GLU A 181 -8.85 -17.31 -19.72
N GLY A 182 -9.25 -16.09 -19.39
CA GLY A 182 -9.56 -15.72 -18.00
C GLY A 182 -8.32 -15.48 -17.12
N HIS A 183 -7.17 -15.08 -17.70
CA HIS A 183 -5.95 -14.80 -16.96
C HIS A 183 -5.33 -13.45 -17.33
N LEU A 184 -4.69 -12.81 -16.34
CA LEU A 184 -3.82 -11.65 -16.53
C LEU A 184 -2.41 -12.00 -16.07
N ARG A 185 -1.40 -11.50 -16.80
CA ARG A 185 -0.02 -11.49 -16.33
C ARG A 185 0.22 -10.25 -15.47
N VAL A 186 0.73 -10.44 -14.28
CA VAL A 186 0.98 -9.36 -13.33
C VAL A 186 2.43 -9.40 -12.88
N THR A 187 3.12 -8.28 -13.06
CA THR A 187 4.48 -8.10 -12.54
C THR A 187 4.41 -7.47 -11.15
N GLY A 188 4.88 -8.18 -10.15
CA GLY A 188 4.90 -7.75 -8.76
C GLY A 188 6.26 -7.20 -8.31
N LYS A 189 6.40 -6.97 -7.00
CA LYS A 189 7.64 -6.47 -6.38
C LYS A 189 8.82 -7.38 -6.71
N GLY A 190 9.93 -6.80 -7.17
CA GLY A 190 11.14 -7.52 -7.56
C GLY A 190 11.04 -8.18 -8.93
N ASN A 191 10.20 -7.64 -9.81
CA ASN A 191 10.00 -8.13 -11.19
C ASN A 191 9.53 -9.59 -11.27
N LYS A 192 8.83 -10.07 -10.22
CA LYS A 192 8.27 -11.42 -10.21
C LYS A 192 6.93 -11.42 -10.91
N GLU A 193 6.82 -12.23 -11.96
CA GLU A 193 5.58 -12.40 -12.71
C GLU A 193 4.70 -13.48 -12.06
N ARG A 194 3.38 -13.28 -12.14
CA ARG A 194 2.37 -14.28 -11.80
C ARG A 194 1.17 -14.15 -12.71
N LEU A 195 0.47 -15.25 -12.92
CA LEU A 195 -0.83 -15.26 -13.59
C LEU A 195 -1.93 -15.19 -12.51
N VAL A 196 -2.90 -14.31 -12.73
CA VAL A 196 -4.08 -14.19 -11.88
C VAL A 196 -5.32 -14.49 -12.72
N ARG A 197 -6.31 -15.18 -12.12
CA ARG A 197 -7.54 -15.59 -12.80
C ARG A 197 -8.67 -14.62 -12.51
N PHE A 198 -9.56 -14.47 -13.49
CA PHE A 198 -10.80 -13.73 -13.36
C PHE A 198 -11.95 -14.49 -14.02
N THR A 199 -13.18 -14.16 -13.66
CA THR A 199 -14.39 -14.86 -14.10
C THR A 199 -14.76 -14.49 -15.55
N PRO A 200 -15.50 -15.33 -16.28
CA PRO A 200 -15.99 -15.03 -17.62
C PRO A 200 -16.83 -13.74 -17.69
N GLU A 201 -17.57 -13.43 -16.62
CA GLU A 201 -18.36 -12.20 -16.52
C GLU A 201 -17.45 -10.95 -16.55
N HIS A 202 -16.42 -10.94 -15.73
CA HIS A 202 -15.47 -9.83 -15.68
C HIS A 202 -14.54 -9.80 -16.90
N GLU A 203 -14.32 -10.94 -17.56
CA GLU A 203 -13.69 -10.99 -18.88
C GLU A 203 -14.52 -10.22 -19.92
N ALA A 204 -15.83 -10.40 -19.97
CA ALA A 204 -16.69 -9.68 -20.87
C ALA A 204 -16.66 -8.16 -20.63
N ALA A 205 -16.63 -7.74 -19.36
CA ALA A 205 -16.46 -6.33 -18.98
C ALA A 205 -15.11 -5.78 -19.44
N LEU A 206 -14.02 -6.53 -19.23
CA LEU A 206 -12.68 -6.16 -19.69
C LEU A 206 -12.60 -6.05 -21.21
N ARG A 207 -13.18 -6.99 -21.96
CA ARG A 207 -13.26 -6.94 -23.43
C ARG A 207 -14.02 -5.70 -23.93
N THR A 208 -15.11 -5.34 -23.25
CA THR A 208 -15.87 -4.13 -23.56
C THR A 208 -15.02 -2.88 -23.32
N TRP A 209 -14.31 -2.82 -22.20
CA TRP A 209 -13.37 -1.74 -21.93
C TRP A 209 -12.27 -1.64 -22.99
N LEU A 210 -11.62 -2.75 -23.35
CA LEU A 210 -10.55 -2.78 -24.37
C LEU A 210 -11.03 -2.25 -25.74
N LYS A 211 -12.27 -2.55 -26.15
CA LYS A 211 -12.85 -2.02 -27.39
C LYS A 211 -12.99 -0.49 -27.34
N ILE A 212 -13.45 0.06 -26.21
CA ILE A 212 -13.58 1.51 -26.02
C ILE A 212 -12.21 2.16 -25.94
N ARG A 213 -11.32 1.59 -25.13
CA ARG A 213 -9.95 2.06 -24.95
C ARG A 213 -9.19 2.14 -26.28
N GLY A 214 -9.37 1.16 -27.17
CA GLY A 214 -8.77 1.16 -28.52
C GLY A 214 -9.21 2.32 -29.41
N ARG A 215 -10.30 3.01 -29.07
CA ARG A 215 -10.82 4.19 -29.79
C ARG A 215 -10.37 5.52 -29.17
N LEU A 216 -9.79 5.48 -27.95
CA LEU A 216 -9.26 6.69 -27.31
C LEU A 216 -7.92 7.09 -27.95
N THR A 217 -7.55 8.35 -27.81
CA THR A 217 -6.22 8.83 -28.20
C THR A 217 -5.16 8.03 -27.44
N GLN A 218 -4.33 7.30 -28.17
CA GLN A 218 -3.35 6.37 -27.60
C GLN A 218 -2.08 7.13 -27.22
N THR A 219 -2.04 7.67 -26.02
CA THR A 219 -0.85 8.31 -25.44
C THR A 219 0.02 7.33 -24.63
N SER A 220 -0.49 6.12 -24.38
CA SER A 220 0.16 5.10 -23.54
C SER A 220 -0.41 3.72 -23.81
N ASP A 221 0.34 2.67 -23.46
CA ASP A 221 -0.06 1.27 -23.55
C ASP A 221 -0.67 0.72 -22.24
N HIS A 222 -0.80 1.54 -21.19
CA HIS A 222 -1.45 1.14 -19.96
C HIS A 222 -2.87 0.65 -20.18
N LEU A 223 -3.27 -0.41 -19.46
CA LEU A 223 -4.61 -0.97 -19.54
C LEU A 223 -5.68 0.05 -19.08
N LEU A 224 -5.44 0.72 -17.97
CA LEU A 224 -6.35 1.69 -17.39
C LEU A 224 -5.90 3.12 -17.70
N MET A 225 -6.80 3.86 -18.31
CA MET A 225 -6.61 5.28 -18.65
C MET A 225 -7.69 6.13 -17.96
N THR A 226 -7.34 7.36 -17.61
CA THR A 226 -8.30 8.36 -17.13
C THR A 226 -9.15 8.89 -18.29
N ASP A 227 -10.19 9.67 -17.98
CA ASP A 227 -11.01 10.36 -18.98
C ASP A 227 -10.23 11.44 -19.76
N GLN A 228 -9.07 11.83 -19.26
CA GLN A 228 -8.14 12.77 -19.90
C GLN A 228 -7.07 12.06 -20.75
N SER A 229 -7.26 10.76 -21.03
CA SER A 229 -6.32 9.93 -21.81
C SER A 229 -4.90 9.86 -21.20
N THR A 230 -4.78 9.96 -19.88
CA THR A 230 -3.55 9.72 -19.14
C THR A 230 -3.60 8.37 -18.41
N PRO A 231 -2.47 7.72 -18.13
CA PRO A 231 -2.45 6.50 -17.34
C PRO A 231 -3.10 6.69 -15.97
N MET A 232 -3.89 5.69 -15.55
CA MET A 232 -4.53 5.69 -14.23
C MET A 232 -3.47 5.66 -13.13
N GLN A 233 -3.57 6.57 -12.16
CA GLN A 233 -2.70 6.61 -11.00
C GLN A 233 -3.37 5.96 -9.78
N PRO A 234 -2.62 5.30 -8.87
CA PRO A 234 -3.20 4.65 -7.69
C PRO A 234 -4.05 5.58 -6.81
N VAL A 235 -3.68 6.85 -6.72
CA VAL A 235 -4.42 7.87 -5.98
C VAL A 235 -5.77 8.18 -6.64
N ILE A 236 -5.79 8.30 -7.97
CA ILE A 236 -7.02 8.54 -8.74
C ILE A 236 -7.94 7.33 -8.61
N LEU A 237 -7.40 6.12 -8.81
CA LEU A 237 -8.12 4.87 -8.62
C LEU A 237 -8.73 4.76 -7.21
N TYR A 238 -7.98 5.15 -6.17
CA TYR A 238 -8.49 5.16 -4.80
C TYR A 238 -9.72 6.06 -4.65
N HIS A 239 -9.69 7.26 -5.20
CA HIS A 239 -10.81 8.19 -5.13
C HIS A 239 -12.02 7.69 -5.95
N GLU A 240 -11.81 7.12 -7.13
CA GLU A 240 -12.88 6.54 -7.94
C GLU A 240 -13.57 5.36 -7.25
N ILE A 241 -12.80 4.39 -6.71
CA ILE A 241 -13.37 3.26 -5.98
C ILE A 241 -14.11 3.74 -4.72
N ARG A 242 -13.56 4.73 -4.00
CA ARG A 242 -14.23 5.30 -2.82
C ARG A 242 -15.55 5.97 -3.18
N ALA A 243 -15.60 6.70 -4.29
CA ALA A 243 -16.84 7.32 -4.78
C ALA A 243 -17.90 6.28 -5.19
N LEU A 244 -17.47 5.18 -5.84
CA LEU A 244 -18.36 4.06 -6.19
C LEU A 244 -18.91 3.37 -4.94
N LEU A 245 -18.10 3.11 -3.93
CA LEU A 245 -18.54 2.53 -2.65
C LEU A 245 -19.57 3.43 -1.96
N ALA A 246 -19.34 4.75 -1.96
CA ALA A 246 -20.29 5.71 -1.38
C ALA A 246 -21.63 5.71 -2.15
N ARG A 247 -21.61 5.66 -3.49
CA ARG A 247 -22.83 5.56 -4.33
C ARG A 247 -23.58 4.26 -4.10
N ALA A 248 -22.87 3.15 -3.89
CA ALA A 248 -23.44 1.85 -3.55
C ALA A 248 -23.96 1.77 -2.10
N ALA A 249 -23.94 2.87 -1.35
CA ALA A 249 -24.29 2.95 0.08
C ALA A 249 -23.50 1.97 0.94
N ILE A 250 -22.21 1.78 0.63
CA ILE A 250 -21.28 0.90 1.35
C ILE A 250 -20.38 1.76 2.22
N GLN A 251 -20.41 1.52 3.53
CA GLN A 251 -19.52 2.16 4.50
C GLN A 251 -18.78 1.09 5.32
N LYS A 252 -17.47 1.09 5.23
CA LYS A 252 -16.57 0.19 5.99
C LYS A 252 -15.45 1.01 6.64
N PRO A 253 -14.82 0.51 7.71
CA PRO A 253 -13.70 1.19 8.37
C PRO A 253 -12.52 1.47 7.44
N GLN A 254 -12.36 0.68 6.39
CA GLN A 254 -11.38 0.85 5.32
C GLN A 254 -12.11 0.88 3.98
N MET A 255 -11.88 1.92 3.20
CA MET A 255 -12.49 2.14 1.89
C MET A 255 -11.41 2.11 0.80
N GLY A 256 -11.82 1.90 -0.45
CA GLY A 256 -10.92 1.91 -1.61
C GLY A 256 -10.42 0.52 -2.05
N PRO A 257 -9.41 0.43 -2.95
CA PRO A 257 -8.98 -0.83 -3.58
C PRO A 257 -8.57 -1.93 -2.58
N HIS A 258 -8.02 -1.56 -1.43
CA HIS A 258 -7.64 -2.55 -0.40
C HIS A 258 -8.83 -3.32 0.18
N LEU A 259 -10.02 -2.69 0.26
CA LEU A 259 -11.24 -3.37 0.68
C LEU A 259 -11.62 -4.47 -0.32
N LEU A 260 -11.54 -4.18 -1.64
CA LEU A 260 -11.82 -5.15 -2.69
C LEU A 260 -10.82 -6.31 -2.68
N ARG A 261 -9.55 -6.00 -2.45
CA ARG A 261 -8.49 -7.01 -2.31
C ARG A 261 -8.71 -7.92 -1.09
N HIS A 262 -9.13 -7.38 0.05
CA HIS A 262 -9.49 -8.19 1.22
C HIS A 262 -10.71 -9.06 0.94
N THR A 263 -11.68 -8.53 0.21
CA THR A 263 -12.87 -9.27 -0.24
C THR A 263 -12.49 -10.43 -1.16
N ALA A 264 -11.61 -10.21 -2.16
CA ALA A 264 -11.10 -11.27 -3.03
C ALA A 264 -10.44 -12.40 -2.24
N ALA A 265 -9.52 -12.06 -1.33
CA ALA A 265 -8.82 -13.05 -0.50
C ALA A 265 -9.79 -13.88 0.36
N SER A 266 -10.78 -13.22 0.98
CA SER A 266 -11.79 -13.86 1.80
C SER A 266 -12.70 -14.78 0.98
N ARG A 267 -13.08 -14.35 -0.24
CA ARG A 267 -13.87 -15.13 -1.17
C ARG A 267 -13.14 -16.43 -1.60
N TRP A 268 -11.86 -16.33 -1.94
CA TRP A 268 -11.05 -17.50 -2.33
C TRP A 268 -10.97 -18.53 -1.21
N LEU A 269 -10.78 -18.09 0.04
CA LEU A 269 -10.79 -18.99 1.21
C LEU A 269 -12.15 -19.64 1.42
N ALA A 270 -13.25 -18.88 1.32
CA ALA A 270 -14.61 -19.41 1.41
C ALA A 270 -14.93 -20.42 0.29
N MET A 271 -14.28 -20.31 -0.87
CA MET A 271 -14.36 -21.27 -1.99
C MET A 271 -13.44 -22.49 -1.82
N GLY A 272 -12.73 -22.61 -0.70
CA GLY A 272 -11.85 -23.74 -0.39
C GLY A 272 -10.42 -23.64 -0.90
N MET A 273 -9.99 -22.45 -1.40
CA MET A 273 -8.60 -22.23 -1.77
C MET A 273 -7.72 -22.25 -0.52
N ASP A 274 -6.60 -22.94 -0.55
CA ASP A 274 -5.70 -22.98 0.60
C ASP A 274 -4.93 -21.64 0.80
N MET A 275 -4.42 -21.44 2.03
CA MET A 275 -3.73 -20.21 2.44
C MET A 275 -2.46 -19.93 1.64
N VAL A 276 -1.79 -20.95 1.11
CA VAL A 276 -0.57 -20.81 0.32
C VAL A 276 -0.92 -20.28 -1.06
N GLN A 277 -1.96 -20.86 -1.68
CA GLN A 277 -2.49 -20.40 -2.96
C GLN A 277 -2.99 -18.94 -2.87
N VAL A 278 -3.74 -18.60 -1.81
CA VAL A 278 -4.20 -17.21 -1.57
C VAL A 278 -3.01 -16.26 -1.42
N ARG A 279 -1.98 -16.65 -0.65
CA ARG A 279 -0.74 -15.88 -0.53
C ARG A 279 -0.10 -15.62 -1.89
N ASP A 280 0.04 -16.65 -2.70
CA ASP A 280 0.73 -16.59 -3.99
C ASP A 280 -0.06 -15.75 -5.00
N ASN A 281 -1.38 -15.92 -5.07
CA ASN A 281 -2.27 -15.09 -5.88
C ASN A 281 -2.21 -13.60 -5.47
N LEU A 282 -2.13 -13.31 -4.16
CA LEU A 282 -1.95 -11.95 -3.67
C LEU A 282 -0.53 -11.40 -3.89
N GLY A 283 0.46 -12.24 -4.18
CA GLY A 283 1.86 -11.84 -4.25
C GLY A 283 2.39 -11.33 -2.90
N HIS A 284 2.05 -12.03 -1.80
CA HIS A 284 2.58 -11.76 -0.47
C HIS A 284 3.91 -12.48 -0.26
N GLY A 285 4.98 -11.74 0.00
CA GLY A 285 6.30 -12.32 0.32
C GLY A 285 6.35 -13.06 1.67
N ASN A 286 5.30 -12.95 2.52
CA ASN A 286 5.26 -13.56 3.84
C ASN A 286 3.85 -14.07 4.17
N LEU A 287 3.76 -15.33 4.63
CA LEU A 287 2.52 -15.98 5.09
C LEU A 287 1.84 -15.25 6.25
N THR A 288 2.60 -14.55 7.10
CA THR A 288 2.05 -13.80 8.24
C THR A 288 1.00 -12.74 7.81
N ILE A 289 1.10 -12.23 6.58
CA ILE A 289 0.11 -11.26 6.05
C ILE A 289 -1.18 -12.00 5.69
N THR A 290 -1.07 -13.19 5.10
CA THR A 290 -2.21 -14.02 4.67
C THR A 290 -2.89 -14.70 5.85
N SER A 291 -2.16 -15.05 6.93
CA SER A 291 -2.74 -15.66 8.14
C SER A 291 -3.79 -14.78 8.86
N ARG A 292 -3.90 -13.51 8.46
CA ARG A 292 -4.95 -12.61 8.96
C ARG A 292 -6.36 -13.04 8.53
N TYR A 293 -6.45 -13.84 7.48
CA TYR A 293 -7.73 -14.39 6.96
C TYR A 293 -8.05 -15.79 7.51
N ALA A 294 -7.17 -16.40 8.32
CA ALA A 294 -7.34 -17.76 8.82
C ALA A 294 -8.65 -18.00 9.62
N HIS A 295 -9.22 -16.94 10.21
CA HIS A 295 -10.49 -16.99 10.92
C HIS A 295 -11.70 -17.28 10.02
N LEU A 296 -11.54 -17.20 8.69
CA LEU A 296 -12.60 -17.51 7.72
C LEU A 296 -12.66 -19.00 7.37
N LEU A 297 -11.71 -19.79 7.88
CA LEU A 297 -11.64 -21.25 7.70
C LEU A 297 -12.20 -22.01 8.92
N ALA A 298 -12.60 -21.31 9.97
CA ALA A 298 -13.22 -21.84 11.19
C ALA A 298 -14.73 -21.66 11.14
#